data_7370c2ff9b7e5b02284092c50bd68169
#
_entry.id   7370c2ff9b7e5b02284092c50bd68169
#
_cell.length_a   1.000
_cell.length_b   1.000
_cell.length_c   1.000
_cell.angle_alpha   90.00
_cell.angle_beta   90.00
_cell.angle_gamma   90.00
#
_symmetry.space_group_name_H-M   'P 1'
#
loop_
_entity.id
_entity.type
_entity.pdbx_description
1 polymer ?
#
loop_
_entity_poly.entity_id
_entity_poly.type
_entity_poly.pdbx_seq_one_letter_code
_entity_poly.pdbx_strand_id
1 'polypeptide(L)' 'MHRNQHRKTFEFFDTEQQAAAFVAARRKQRRKAHMTPWTSTDGTEHKFIVWYYI' A
#
# COMPACT_ATOMS: atom_id res chain seq x y z
N MET A 1 13.70 -24.60 5.01
CA MET A 1 13.31 -23.99 5.01
C MET A 1 12.94 -22.96 4.68
N HIS A 2 12.58 -22.76 4.38
CA HIS A 2 12.28 -21.76 4.18
C HIS A 2 11.58 -20.99 4.15
N ARG A 3 11.51 -20.46 4.16
CA ARG A 3 10.85 -19.82 4.17
C ARG A 3 10.41 -18.84 3.72
N ASN A 4 10.18 -18.68 3.47
CA ASN A 4 9.63 -17.75 2.77
C ASN A 4 9.05 -16.69 3.56
N GLN A 5 9.62 -15.64 3.64
CA GLN A 5 9.22 -14.61 4.53
C GLN A 5 8.56 -13.53 3.75
N HIS A 6 7.25 -13.62 3.63
CA HIS A 6 6.52 -12.55 3.01
C HIS A 6 6.14 -11.57 4.08
N ARG A 7 6.92 -10.55 4.24
CA ARG A 7 6.61 -9.52 5.20
C ARG A 7 5.62 -8.56 4.62
N LYS A 8 4.55 -8.31 5.36
CA LYS A 8 3.57 -7.32 4.99
C LYS A 8 4.07 -5.95 5.44
N THR A 9 4.03 -5.00 4.55
CA THR A 9 4.45 -3.64 4.86
C THR A 9 3.47 -2.66 4.23
N PHE A 10 3.69 -1.38 4.42
CA PHE A 10 2.80 -0.38 3.86
C PHE A 10 3.54 0.88 3.52
N GLU A 11 2.91 1.70 2.64
CA GLU A 11 3.40 3.01 2.27
C GLU A 11 2.23 3.98 2.31
N PHE A 12 2.52 5.23 2.67
CA PHE A 12 1.53 6.29 2.63
C PHE A 12 1.70 7.10 1.36
N PHE A 13 0.56 7.49 0.76
CA PHE A 13 0.56 8.35 -0.42
C PHE A 13 -0.42 9.49 -0.18
N ASP A 14 -0.10 10.66 -0.70
CA ASP A 14 -0.94 11.84 -0.50
C ASP A 14 -2.17 11.83 -1.39
N THR A 15 -2.10 11.19 -2.55
CA THR A 15 -3.22 11.18 -3.48
C THR A 15 -3.56 9.75 -3.87
N GLU A 16 -4.84 9.58 -4.24
CA GLU A 16 -5.31 8.29 -4.71
C GLU A 16 -4.57 7.86 -5.98
N GLN A 17 -4.29 8.82 -6.85
CA GLN A 17 -3.60 8.52 -8.10
C GLN A 17 -2.23 7.92 -7.85
N GLN A 18 -1.49 8.47 -6.90
CA GLN A 18 -0.17 7.95 -6.55
C GLN A 18 -0.28 6.54 -5.98
N ALA A 19 -1.23 6.34 -5.08
CA ALA A 19 -1.43 5.03 -4.47
C ALA A 19 -1.83 3.99 -5.52
N ALA A 20 -2.74 4.37 -6.42
CA ALA A 20 -3.20 3.45 -7.47
C ALA A 20 -2.07 3.08 -8.41
N ALA A 21 -1.20 4.03 -8.73
CA ALA A 21 -0.05 3.75 -9.59
C ALA A 21 0.89 2.74 -8.94
N PHE A 22 1.11 2.89 -7.63
CA PHE A 22 1.96 1.96 -6.89
C PHE A 22 1.35 0.56 -6.88
N VAL A 23 0.05 0.47 -6.62
CA VAL A 23 -0.64 -0.82 -6.62
C VAL A 23 -0.53 -1.49 -7.98
N ALA A 24 -0.74 -0.70 -9.05
CA ALA A 24 -0.68 -1.24 -10.40
C ALA A 24 0.72 -1.78 -10.72
N ALA A 25 1.76 -1.06 -10.29
CA ALA A 25 3.12 -1.50 -10.52
C ALA A 25 3.42 -2.81 -9.80
N ARG A 26 2.93 -2.95 -8.55
CA ARG A 26 3.16 -4.18 -7.80
C ARG A 26 2.41 -5.35 -8.42
N ARG A 27 1.17 -5.12 -8.86
CA ARG A 27 0.38 -6.18 -9.49
C ARG A 27 1.01 -6.65 -10.78
N LYS A 28 1.63 -5.74 -11.50
CA LYS A 28 2.33 -6.09 -12.73
C LYS A 28 3.46 -7.08 -12.46
N GLN A 29 4.03 -7.03 -11.27
CA GLN A 29 5.08 -7.94 -10.85
C GLN A 29 4.52 -9.19 -10.18
N ARG A 30 3.19 -9.38 -10.27
CA ARG A 30 2.48 -10.50 -9.67
C ARG A 30 2.60 -10.50 -8.16
N ARG A 31 2.67 -9.33 -7.57
CA ARG A 31 2.70 -9.18 -6.13
C ARG A 31 1.38 -8.62 -5.65
N LYS A 32 0.95 -9.08 -4.50
CA LYS A 32 -0.32 -8.62 -3.95
C LYS A 32 -0.15 -7.23 -3.36
N ALA A 33 -1.12 -6.38 -3.62
CA ALA A 33 -1.15 -5.05 -3.05
C ALA A 33 -2.59 -4.56 -3.05
N HIS A 34 -2.94 -3.76 -2.06
CA HIS A 34 -4.26 -3.14 -2.04
C HIS A 34 -4.16 -1.80 -1.32
N MET A 35 -5.10 -0.93 -1.65
CA MET A 35 -5.13 0.44 -1.17
C MET A 35 -6.33 0.64 -0.27
N THR A 36 -6.13 1.37 0.83
CA THR A 36 -7.24 1.78 1.68
C THR A 36 -7.08 3.26 2.01
N PRO A 37 -8.21 3.98 2.14
CA PRO A 37 -8.13 5.37 2.59
C PRO A 37 -7.75 5.42 4.07
N TRP A 38 -7.07 6.48 4.44
CA TRP A 38 -6.65 6.69 5.81
C TRP A 38 -6.91 8.13 6.21
N THR A 39 -7.41 8.31 7.42
CA THR A 39 -7.67 9.64 7.96
C THR A 39 -6.98 9.72 9.31
N SER A 40 -6.35 10.86 9.58
CA SER A 40 -5.67 11.06 10.86
C SER A 40 -6.69 11.10 12.00
N THR A 41 -6.19 10.90 13.22
CA THR A 41 -7.04 10.84 14.40
C THR A 41 -7.87 12.12 14.57
N ASP A 42 -7.26 13.26 14.26
CA ASP A 42 -7.94 14.54 14.39
C ASP A 42 -8.75 14.94 13.16
N GLY A 43 -8.73 14.10 12.13
CA GLY A 43 -9.52 14.33 10.93
C GLY A 43 -8.98 15.38 9.98
N THR A 44 -7.77 15.88 10.21
CA THR A 44 -7.24 16.97 9.38
C THR A 44 -6.45 16.47 8.18
N GLU A 45 -5.97 15.23 8.21
CA GLU A 45 -5.18 14.70 7.12
C GLU A 45 -5.83 13.48 6.51
N HIS A 46 -5.81 13.43 5.19
CA HIS A 46 -6.35 12.31 4.44
C HIS A 46 -5.25 11.78 3.54
N LYS A 47 -4.95 10.52 3.66
CA LYS A 47 -3.93 9.89 2.85
C LYS A 47 -4.45 8.53 2.40
N PHE A 48 -3.62 7.83 1.64
CA PHE A 48 -3.94 6.49 1.18
C PHE A 48 -2.81 5.58 1.60
N ILE A 49 -3.16 4.44 2.18
CA ILE A 49 -2.19 3.43 2.56
C ILE A 49 -2.25 2.31 1.54
N VAL A 50 -1.09 1.92 1.04
CA VAL A 50 -0.99 0.73 0.21
C VAL A 50 -0.31 -0.36 1.02
N TRP A 51 -0.99 -1.47 1.17
CA TRP A 51 -0.46 -2.65 1.85
C TRP A 51 0.09 -3.60 0.81
N TYR A 52 1.28 -4.12 1.04
CA TYR A 52 1.89 -5.02 0.09
C TYR A 52 2.89 -5.93 0.79
N TYR A 53 3.35 -6.92 0.08
CA TYR A 53 4.34 -7.85 0.61
C TYR A 53 5.68 -7.62 -0.08
N ILE A 54 6.71 -7.67 0.73
CA ILE A 54 8.08 -7.51 0.22
C ILE A 54 8.55 -8.81 -0.42
#